data_d17259de77407224ec878055cb782936
#
_entry.id   d17259de77407224ec878055cb782936
#
_cell.length_a   1.000
_cell.length_b   1.000
_cell.length_c   1.000
_cell.angle_alpha   90.00
_cell.angle_beta   90.00
_cell.angle_gamma   90.00
#
_symmetry.space_group_name_H-M   'P 1'
#
loop_
_entity.id
_entity.type
_entity.pdbx_description
1 polymer ?
#
loop_
_entity_poly.entity_id
_entity_poly.type
_entity_poly.pdbx_seq_one_letter_code
_entity_poly.pdbx_strand_id
1 'polypeptide(L)'
;FIAWLAVSLDSNDTKGKTITGVAIDMQDVDESIGKLGLSTISTEQPKVSVRVEGRVYDIGNLEAADLRVYPDISRVTTAGVHTVSLKGEIRDGTKQVTVKEISPASIQLKFDSLQTKTLDIRAKLSGYSAPADSYLIRAVSVSPINVELTGPAEDISRISQCVVEKEINQELTSSYNETLPLKFLDVDGNELDLKYVTSSVTEARVT
;
A
#
# COMPACT_ATOMS: atom_id res chain seq x y z
N PHE A 1 41.86 10.78 60.75
CA PHE A 1 41.64 9.67 59.80
C PHE A 1 40.43 10.04 58.93
N ILE A 2 40.66 10.46 57.72
CA ILE A 2 39.61 10.71 56.73
C ILE A 2 39.51 9.46 55.90
N ALA A 3 38.45 8.68 56.09
CA ALA A 3 38.11 7.53 55.24
C ALA A 3 37.55 8.06 53.94
N TRP A 4 38.28 7.93 52.84
CA TRP A 4 37.78 8.10 51.51
C TRP A 4 36.90 6.89 51.15
N LEU A 5 35.59 7.09 51.14
CA LEU A 5 34.66 6.11 50.60
C LEU A 5 34.75 6.22 49.06
N ALA A 6 35.53 5.36 48.44
CA ALA A 6 35.52 5.18 47.01
C ALA A 6 34.21 4.46 46.63
N VAL A 7 33.20 5.21 46.30
CA VAL A 7 32.04 4.66 45.59
C VAL A 7 32.51 4.38 44.16
N SER A 8 32.86 3.11 43.91
CA SER A 8 33.02 2.64 42.55
C SER A 8 31.63 2.66 41.89
N LEU A 9 31.36 3.74 41.20
CA LEU A 9 30.28 3.76 40.23
C LEU A 9 30.72 2.86 39.07
N ASP A 10 30.25 1.63 39.12
CA ASP A 10 30.42 0.70 38.00
C ASP A 10 29.64 1.21 36.83
N SER A 11 30.28 2.12 36.06
CA SER A 11 29.69 2.81 34.89
C SER A 11 29.44 1.86 33.71
N ASN A 12 29.64 0.56 33.95
CA ASN A 12 29.51 -0.52 32.96
C ASN A 12 28.24 -1.35 33.15
N ASP A 13 27.34 -0.94 34.05
CA ASP A 13 26.09 -1.68 34.29
C ASP A 13 25.19 -1.53 33.04
N THR A 14 25.13 -2.61 32.24
CA THR A 14 24.27 -2.71 31.08
C THR A 14 22.89 -3.17 31.51
N LYS A 15 21.86 -2.45 31.07
CA LYS A 15 20.44 -2.77 31.31
C LYS A 15 19.69 -2.95 30.02
N GLY A 16 18.59 -3.69 30.09
CA GLY A 16 17.65 -3.86 28.98
C GLY A 16 16.50 -2.88 29.09
N LYS A 17 16.09 -2.30 27.95
CA LYS A 17 14.88 -1.48 27.80
C LYS A 17 14.07 -2.00 26.62
N THR A 18 12.75 -2.08 26.76
CA THR A 18 11.85 -2.39 25.65
C THR A 18 11.18 -1.11 25.17
N ILE A 19 11.29 -0.84 23.88
CA ILE A 19 10.70 0.31 23.21
C ILE A 19 9.60 -0.20 22.30
N THR A 20 8.38 0.29 22.51
CA THR A 20 7.19 -0.13 21.77
C THR A 20 6.82 0.89 20.71
N GLY A 21 6.05 0.47 19.71
CA GLY A 21 5.51 1.38 18.70
C GLY A 21 6.51 1.82 17.64
N VAL A 22 7.62 1.10 17.47
CA VAL A 22 8.62 1.37 16.44
C VAL A 22 8.02 1.04 15.08
N ALA A 23 8.04 2.01 14.15
CA ALA A 23 7.59 1.82 12.78
C ALA A 23 8.64 1.04 11.97
N ILE A 24 8.17 0.23 11.03
CA ILE A 24 9.04 -0.48 10.09
C ILE A 24 9.36 0.45 8.93
N ASP A 25 10.66 0.61 8.64
CA ASP A 25 11.17 1.39 7.51
C ASP A 25 11.15 0.52 6.24
N MET A 26 10.36 0.93 5.26
CA MET A 26 10.19 0.23 3.99
C MET A 26 10.97 0.88 2.84
N GLN A 27 11.63 2.00 3.05
CA GLN A 27 12.23 2.80 1.97
C GLN A 27 13.24 2.00 1.13
N ASP A 28 14.17 1.28 1.77
CA ASP A 28 15.17 0.47 1.05
C ASP A 28 14.56 -0.78 0.40
N VAL A 29 13.40 -1.23 0.89
CA VAL A 29 12.66 -2.36 0.34
C VAL A 29 12.20 -2.04 -1.07
N ASP A 30 11.49 -0.93 -1.24
CA ASP A 30 10.90 -0.53 -2.52
C ASP A 30 11.99 -0.31 -3.59
N GLU A 31 13.14 0.30 -3.22
CA GLU A 31 14.26 0.46 -4.14
C GLU A 31 14.88 -0.86 -4.58
N SER A 32 15.08 -1.78 -3.64
CA SER A 32 15.74 -3.06 -3.91
C SER A 32 14.83 -4.00 -4.70
N ILE A 33 13.55 -4.06 -4.35
CA ILE A 33 12.54 -4.88 -5.02
C ILE A 33 12.23 -4.33 -6.42
N GLY A 34 12.25 -3.00 -6.60
CA GLY A 34 12.07 -2.35 -7.90
C GLY A 34 13.09 -2.80 -8.95
N LYS A 35 14.34 -3.11 -8.54
CA LYS A 35 15.37 -3.67 -9.43
C LYS A 35 15.02 -5.06 -9.95
N LEU A 36 14.14 -5.79 -9.27
CA LEU A 36 13.62 -7.10 -9.69
C LEU A 36 12.31 -6.97 -10.50
N GLY A 37 11.83 -5.75 -10.76
CA GLY A 37 10.55 -5.50 -11.41
C GLY A 37 9.35 -5.83 -10.53
N LEU A 38 9.56 -5.87 -9.21
CA LEU A 38 8.52 -6.14 -8.22
C LEU A 38 8.19 -4.86 -7.45
N SER A 39 7.01 -4.84 -6.84
CA SER A 39 6.55 -3.80 -5.91
C SER A 39 5.93 -4.42 -4.68
N THR A 40 6.01 -3.71 -3.57
CA THR A 40 5.35 -4.11 -2.33
C THR A 40 3.87 -3.77 -2.41
N ILE A 41 3.02 -4.77 -2.20
CA ILE A 41 1.55 -4.62 -2.27
C ILE A 41 0.93 -4.45 -0.88
N SER A 42 1.70 -4.70 0.19
CA SER A 42 1.21 -4.58 1.55
C SER A 42 1.16 -3.12 2.01
N THR A 43 -0.01 -2.64 2.39
CA THR A 43 -0.21 -1.28 2.95
C THR A 43 -0.17 -1.26 4.48
N GLU A 44 -0.27 -2.40 5.13
CA GLU A 44 -0.21 -2.47 6.58
C GLU A 44 1.25 -2.42 7.06
N GLN A 45 1.58 -1.37 7.79
CA GLN A 45 2.86 -1.25 8.48
C GLN A 45 2.63 -1.51 9.97
N PRO A 46 2.77 -2.77 10.43
CA PRO A 46 2.63 -3.07 11.84
C PRO A 46 3.75 -2.36 12.62
N LYS A 47 3.39 -1.85 13.79
CA LYS A 47 4.38 -1.36 14.74
C LYS A 47 4.94 -2.53 15.53
N VAL A 48 6.24 -2.47 15.81
CA VAL A 48 6.96 -3.53 16.52
C VAL A 48 7.48 -3.02 17.87
N SER A 49 7.80 -3.96 18.73
CA SER A 49 8.51 -3.71 19.99
C SER A 49 9.97 -4.16 19.83
N VAL A 50 10.90 -3.35 20.29
CA VAL A 50 12.33 -3.60 20.18
C VAL A 50 12.92 -3.62 21.58
N ARG A 51 13.58 -4.71 21.93
CA ARG A 51 14.36 -4.82 23.16
C ARG A 51 15.82 -4.47 22.86
N VAL A 52 16.30 -3.45 23.54
CA VAL A 52 17.67 -2.98 23.45
C VAL A 52 18.41 -3.22 24.75
N GLU A 53 19.71 -3.36 24.66
CA GLU A 53 20.62 -3.48 25.80
C GLU A 53 21.80 -2.52 25.64
N GLY A 54 22.13 -1.82 26.70
CA GLY A 54 23.20 -0.82 26.70
C GLY A 54 23.41 -0.19 28.05
N ARG A 55 24.31 0.78 28.12
CA ARG A 55 24.53 1.54 29.34
C ARG A 55 23.28 2.31 29.72
N VAL A 56 23.02 2.43 31.02
CA VAL A 56 21.84 3.13 31.56
C VAL A 56 21.70 4.55 30.98
N TYR A 57 22.82 5.25 30.80
CA TYR A 57 22.85 6.59 30.23
C TYR A 57 22.41 6.60 28.74
N ASP A 58 22.86 5.62 27.94
CA ASP A 58 22.58 5.56 26.51
C ASP A 58 21.15 5.11 26.21
N ILE A 59 20.59 4.21 27.04
CA ILE A 59 19.24 3.66 26.84
C ILE A 59 18.14 4.51 27.51
N GLY A 60 18.52 5.35 28.51
CA GLY A 60 17.55 6.09 29.32
C GLY A 60 16.59 6.95 28.48
N ASN A 61 17.14 7.72 27.58
CA ASN A 61 16.42 8.65 26.70
C ASN A 61 16.16 8.09 25.28
N LEU A 62 16.33 6.77 25.08
CA LEU A 62 16.11 6.17 23.78
C LEU A 62 14.63 6.04 23.51
N GLU A 63 14.17 6.56 22.35
CA GLU A 63 12.79 6.56 21.89
C GLU A 63 12.64 5.75 20.59
N ALA A 64 11.39 5.52 20.16
CA ALA A 64 11.11 4.80 18.92
C ALA A 64 11.73 5.44 17.67
N ALA A 65 11.85 6.77 17.66
CA ALA A 65 12.47 7.52 16.57
C ALA A 65 13.98 7.30 16.42
N ASP A 66 14.66 6.91 17.52
CA ASP A 66 16.10 6.61 17.51
C ASP A 66 16.42 5.24 16.90
N LEU A 67 15.38 4.41 16.72
CA LEU A 67 15.50 3.06 16.17
C LEU A 67 15.12 3.05 14.70
N ARG A 68 15.82 2.25 13.91
CA ARG A 68 15.45 1.89 12.56
C ARG A 68 15.22 0.38 12.51
N VAL A 69 14.01 -0.03 12.19
CA VAL A 69 13.67 -1.44 11.98
C VAL A 69 13.26 -1.60 10.52
N TYR A 70 13.84 -2.56 9.84
CA TYR A 70 13.59 -2.82 8.43
C TYR A 70 13.55 -4.32 8.11
N PRO A 71 12.79 -4.74 7.10
CA PRO A 71 12.72 -6.14 6.71
C PRO A 71 13.96 -6.57 5.90
N ASP A 72 14.45 -7.77 6.16
CA ASP A 72 15.51 -8.40 5.37
C ASP A 72 14.92 -9.10 4.15
N ILE A 73 14.98 -8.42 3.01
CA ILE A 73 14.45 -8.91 1.72
C ILE A 73 15.48 -9.66 0.88
N SER A 74 16.67 -9.94 1.39
CA SER A 74 17.78 -10.57 0.64
C SER A 74 17.42 -11.93 0.00
N ARG A 75 16.37 -12.59 0.50
CA ARG A 75 15.88 -13.88 0.01
C ARG A 75 14.64 -13.76 -0.90
N VAL A 76 14.13 -12.56 -1.11
CA VAL A 76 12.97 -12.33 -1.98
C VAL A 76 13.46 -12.20 -3.41
N THR A 77 13.05 -13.13 -4.28
CA THR A 77 13.43 -13.16 -5.68
C THR A 77 12.25 -13.30 -6.64
N THR A 78 11.06 -13.56 -6.11
CA THR A 78 9.84 -13.82 -6.88
C THR A 78 8.65 -13.09 -6.29
N ALA A 79 7.62 -12.88 -7.11
CA ALA A 79 6.30 -12.44 -6.63
C ALA A 79 5.69 -13.47 -5.67
N GLY A 80 4.78 -13.01 -4.82
CA GLY A 80 4.07 -13.82 -3.85
C GLY A 80 4.16 -13.28 -2.42
N VAL A 81 3.67 -14.08 -1.47
CA VAL A 81 3.73 -13.76 -0.03
C VAL A 81 5.00 -14.36 0.54
N HIS A 82 5.84 -13.50 1.10
CA HIS A 82 7.10 -13.89 1.73
C HIS A 82 7.10 -13.52 3.21
N THR A 83 7.55 -14.44 4.06
CA THR A 83 7.85 -14.15 5.46
C THR A 83 9.28 -13.64 5.55
N VAL A 84 9.43 -12.37 5.91
CA VAL A 84 10.72 -11.69 6.00
C VAL A 84 11.07 -11.40 7.45
N SER A 85 12.33 -11.64 7.82
CA SER A 85 12.84 -11.33 9.15
C SER A 85 13.07 -9.83 9.29
N LEU A 86 12.85 -9.30 10.49
CA LEU A 86 13.14 -7.90 10.81
C LEU A 86 14.55 -7.75 11.35
N LYS A 87 15.23 -6.71 10.90
CA LYS A 87 16.50 -6.24 11.42
C LYS A 87 16.31 -4.87 12.06
N GLY A 88 17.10 -4.59 13.10
CA GLY A 88 17.03 -3.31 13.79
C GLY A 88 18.40 -2.74 14.07
N GLU A 89 18.52 -1.44 13.94
CA GLU A 89 19.74 -0.70 14.24
C GLU A 89 19.42 0.61 14.97
N ILE A 90 20.40 1.19 15.61
CA ILE A 90 20.31 2.50 16.24
C ILE A 90 20.73 3.54 15.22
N ARG A 91 19.91 4.57 15.00
CA ARG A 91 20.20 5.65 14.04
C ARG A 91 21.44 6.45 14.45
N ASP A 92 21.62 6.66 15.75
CA ASP A 92 22.80 7.34 16.29
C ASP A 92 23.88 6.31 16.65
N GLY A 93 24.83 6.09 15.76
CA GLY A 93 25.94 5.14 15.93
C GLY A 93 26.93 5.52 17.06
N THR A 94 26.77 6.67 17.73
CA THR A 94 27.62 7.07 18.85
C THR A 94 27.19 6.40 20.17
N LYS A 95 25.92 5.96 20.28
CA LYS A 95 25.37 5.28 21.46
C LYS A 95 25.81 3.81 21.50
N GLN A 96 26.30 3.38 22.65
CA GLN A 96 26.68 1.97 22.86
C GLN A 96 25.45 1.13 23.25
N VAL A 97 24.57 0.91 22.27
CA VAL A 97 23.30 0.18 22.43
C VAL A 97 23.22 -0.93 21.39
N THR A 98 22.80 -2.09 21.83
CA THR A 98 22.62 -3.25 20.95
C THR A 98 21.14 -3.65 20.90
N VAL A 99 20.61 -3.88 19.71
CA VAL A 99 19.30 -4.48 19.52
C VAL A 99 19.40 -5.98 19.83
N LYS A 100 18.61 -6.47 20.78
CA LYS A 100 18.63 -7.88 21.22
C LYS A 100 17.47 -8.67 20.63
N GLU A 101 16.29 -8.05 20.58
CA GLU A 101 15.09 -8.76 20.16
C GLU A 101 14.11 -7.77 19.50
N ILE A 102 13.42 -8.23 18.48
CA ILE A 102 12.34 -7.51 17.81
C ILE A 102 11.11 -8.41 17.88
N SER A 103 9.98 -7.87 18.30
CA SER A 103 8.74 -8.61 18.42
C SER A 103 7.60 -7.89 17.67
N PRO A 104 6.99 -8.52 16.66
CA PRO A 104 7.34 -9.82 16.08
C PRO A 104 8.71 -9.82 15.36
N ALA A 105 9.40 -10.96 15.34
CA ALA A 105 10.71 -11.10 14.70
C ALA A 105 10.65 -11.15 13.17
N SER A 106 9.48 -11.41 12.60
CA SER A 106 9.23 -11.48 11.16
C SER A 106 7.84 -10.97 10.84
N ILE A 107 7.65 -10.54 9.60
CA ILE A 107 6.37 -10.10 9.05
C ILE A 107 6.13 -10.75 7.69
N GLN A 108 4.86 -10.80 7.27
CA GLN A 108 4.50 -11.22 5.92
C GLN A 108 4.38 -9.99 5.02
N LEU A 109 5.07 -10.00 3.89
CA LEU A 109 4.97 -9.00 2.84
C LEU A 109 4.54 -9.69 1.55
N LYS A 110 3.61 -9.08 0.82
CA LYS A 110 3.21 -9.50 -0.52
C LYS A 110 3.92 -8.63 -1.54
N PHE A 111 4.60 -9.28 -2.48
CA PHE A 111 5.26 -8.64 -3.63
C PHE A 111 4.59 -9.10 -4.91
N ASP A 112 4.44 -8.20 -5.87
CA ASP A 112 3.94 -8.53 -7.20
C ASP A 112 4.60 -7.62 -8.24
N SER A 113 4.56 -8.04 -9.50
CA SER A 113 4.98 -7.20 -10.62
C SER A 113 3.88 -6.19 -10.95
N LEU A 114 4.27 -4.96 -11.24
CA LEU A 114 3.33 -3.96 -11.73
C LEU A 114 3.10 -4.15 -13.23
N GLN A 115 1.84 -4.14 -13.63
CA GLN A 115 1.42 -4.16 -15.02
C GLN A 115 0.53 -2.97 -15.35
N THR A 116 0.60 -2.54 -16.59
CA THR A 116 -0.28 -1.52 -17.14
C THR A 116 -1.18 -2.14 -18.19
N LYS A 117 -2.48 -1.84 -18.14
CA LYS A 117 -3.48 -2.30 -19.08
C LYS A 117 -4.39 -1.16 -19.49
N THR A 118 -4.61 -1.00 -20.79
CA THR A 118 -5.56 -0.04 -21.33
C THR A 118 -6.86 -0.76 -21.66
N LEU A 119 -7.98 -0.19 -21.23
CA LEU A 119 -9.33 -0.69 -21.51
C LEU A 119 -10.22 0.40 -22.09
N ASP A 120 -11.10 0.02 -23.02
CA ASP A 120 -12.16 0.89 -23.50
C ASP A 120 -13.25 1.03 -22.43
N ILE A 121 -13.74 2.25 -22.25
CA ILE A 121 -14.84 2.55 -21.34
C ILE A 121 -16.14 2.36 -22.10
N ARG A 122 -17.04 1.53 -21.59
CA ARG A 122 -18.34 1.25 -22.17
C ARG A 122 -19.47 1.81 -21.32
N ALA A 123 -20.47 2.44 -21.95
CA ALA A 123 -21.68 2.85 -21.25
C ALA A 123 -22.68 1.68 -21.19
N LYS A 124 -23.21 1.43 -20.02
CA LYS A 124 -24.31 0.51 -19.72
C LYS A 124 -25.48 1.32 -19.17
N LEU A 125 -26.32 1.82 -20.06
CA LEU A 125 -27.48 2.62 -19.69
C LEU A 125 -28.74 1.75 -19.81
N SER A 126 -29.65 1.88 -18.85
CA SER A 126 -30.90 1.14 -18.82
C SER A 126 -32.06 2.02 -18.34
N GLY A 127 -33.31 1.52 -18.48
CA GLY A 127 -34.50 2.16 -17.92
C GLY A 127 -34.91 3.47 -18.61
N TYR A 128 -34.39 3.78 -19.81
CA TYR A 128 -34.77 4.98 -20.54
C TYR A 128 -35.66 4.63 -21.75
N SER A 129 -36.54 5.56 -22.11
CA SER A 129 -37.35 5.50 -23.31
C SER A 129 -37.27 6.83 -24.07
N ALA A 130 -37.49 6.78 -25.36
CA ALA A 130 -37.69 7.98 -26.17
C ALA A 130 -39.20 8.15 -26.50
N PRO A 131 -39.74 9.38 -26.50
CA PRO A 131 -41.09 9.64 -26.96
C PRO A 131 -41.30 9.15 -28.38
N ALA A 132 -42.44 8.49 -28.65
CA ALA A 132 -42.68 7.73 -29.88
C ALA A 132 -42.60 8.54 -31.19
N ASP A 133 -42.83 9.84 -31.13
CA ASP A 133 -43.07 10.63 -32.34
C ASP A 133 -42.00 11.70 -32.66
N SER A 134 -40.98 11.90 -31.83
CA SER A 134 -40.13 13.08 -32.02
C SER A 134 -38.64 12.91 -31.71
N TYR A 135 -38.21 11.80 -31.10
CA TYR A 135 -36.83 11.63 -30.67
C TYR A 135 -36.25 10.29 -31.13
N LEU A 136 -35.01 10.34 -31.61
CA LEU A 136 -34.24 9.15 -31.98
C LEU A 136 -33.03 9.09 -31.08
N ILE A 137 -32.79 7.93 -30.46
CA ILE A 137 -31.52 7.65 -29.81
C ILE A 137 -30.47 7.44 -30.90
N ARG A 138 -29.60 8.42 -31.08
CA ARG A 138 -28.66 8.45 -32.19
C ARG A 138 -27.39 7.63 -31.90
N ALA A 139 -26.76 7.91 -30.76
CA ALA A 139 -25.58 7.24 -30.35
C ALA A 139 -25.35 7.53 -28.84
N VAL A 140 -24.72 6.61 -28.17
CA VAL A 140 -24.15 6.84 -26.83
C VAL A 140 -22.65 7.02 -26.98
N SER A 141 -22.11 8.13 -26.51
CA SER A 141 -20.67 8.39 -26.51
C SER A 141 -20.15 8.51 -25.10
N VAL A 142 -18.90 8.10 -24.90
CA VAL A 142 -18.21 8.15 -23.61
C VAL A 142 -16.90 8.94 -23.79
N SER A 143 -16.60 9.81 -22.87
CA SER A 143 -15.36 10.58 -22.87
C SER A 143 -14.75 10.64 -21.46
N PRO A 144 -13.50 10.20 -21.26
CA PRO A 144 -12.58 9.63 -22.26
C PRO A 144 -13.06 8.28 -22.80
N ILE A 145 -12.51 7.85 -23.93
CA ILE A 145 -12.89 6.60 -24.61
C ILE A 145 -12.23 5.40 -23.91
N ASN A 146 -11.03 5.60 -23.35
CA ASN A 146 -10.24 4.56 -22.70
C ASN A 146 -9.69 5.02 -21.36
N VAL A 147 -9.29 4.06 -20.55
CA VAL A 147 -8.64 4.23 -19.26
C VAL A 147 -7.38 3.38 -19.21
N GLU A 148 -6.32 3.94 -18.69
CA GLU A 148 -5.09 3.21 -18.37
C GLU A 148 -5.10 2.84 -16.88
N LEU A 149 -4.87 1.56 -16.60
CA LEU A 149 -4.81 0.98 -15.27
C LEU A 149 -3.41 0.49 -15.00
N THR A 150 -2.88 0.81 -13.81
CA THR A 150 -1.58 0.30 -13.36
C THR A 150 -1.73 -0.30 -11.97
N GLY A 151 -1.25 -1.51 -11.78
CA GLY A 151 -1.33 -2.21 -10.51
C GLY A 151 -0.69 -3.59 -10.54
N PRO A 152 -0.90 -4.38 -9.47
CA PRO A 152 -0.40 -5.75 -9.38
C PRO A 152 -0.87 -6.60 -10.56
N ALA A 153 0.01 -7.43 -11.10
CA ALA A 153 -0.28 -8.27 -12.25
C ALA A 153 -1.49 -9.19 -12.01
N GLU A 154 -1.61 -9.71 -10.79
CA GLU A 154 -2.76 -10.53 -10.37
C GLU A 154 -4.07 -9.75 -10.51
N ASP A 155 -4.13 -8.53 -9.97
CA ASP A 155 -5.35 -7.70 -10.02
C ASP A 155 -5.66 -7.25 -11.45
N ILE A 156 -4.64 -6.77 -12.19
CA ILE A 156 -4.79 -6.33 -13.59
C ILE A 156 -5.30 -7.47 -14.49
N SER A 157 -4.85 -8.70 -14.27
CA SER A 157 -5.28 -9.86 -15.07
C SER A 157 -6.77 -10.19 -14.89
N ARG A 158 -7.34 -9.92 -13.72
CA ARG A 158 -8.75 -10.19 -13.40
C ARG A 158 -9.70 -9.18 -14.04
N ILE A 159 -9.22 -7.98 -14.35
CA ILE A 159 -10.06 -6.93 -14.94
C ILE A 159 -10.33 -7.25 -16.42
N SER A 160 -11.58 -7.49 -16.76
CA SER A 160 -12.01 -7.79 -18.12
C SER A 160 -12.63 -6.58 -18.82
N GLN A 161 -13.42 -5.78 -18.11
CA GLN A 161 -14.21 -4.68 -18.67
C GLN A 161 -14.13 -3.44 -17.78
N CYS A 162 -14.21 -2.27 -18.41
CA CYS A 162 -14.43 -0.99 -17.73
C CYS A 162 -15.78 -0.42 -18.22
N VAL A 163 -16.68 -0.15 -17.28
CA VAL A 163 -18.02 0.35 -17.60
C VAL A 163 -18.38 1.56 -16.75
N VAL A 164 -19.27 2.40 -17.31
CA VAL A 164 -20.08 3.36 -16.56
C VAL A 164 -21.53 2.89 -16.62
N GLU A 165 -22.18 2.76 -15.47
CA GLU A 165 -23.53 2.23 -15.36
C GLU A 165 -24.49 3.26 -14.82
N LYS A 166 -25.67 3.38 -15.44
CA LYS A 166 -26.75 4.22 -14.93
C LYS A 166 -28.11 3.65 -15.34
N GLU A 167 -29.00 3.56 -14.39
CA GLU A 167 -30.42 3.36 -14.62
C GLU A 167 -31.10 4.73 -14.61
N ILE A 168 -31.65 5.13 -15.76
CA ILE A 168 -32.15 6.49 -15.97
C ILE A 168 -33.61 6.62 -15.48
N ASN A 169 -34.43 5.59 -15.66
CA ASN A 169 -35.85 5.51 -15.21
C ASN A 169 -36.72 6.72 -15.60
N GLN A 170 -36.45 7.30 -16.76
CA GLN A 170 -37.23 8.42 -17.27
C GLN A 170 -37.29 8.46 -18.80
N GLU A 171 -38.27 9.16 -19.31
CA GLU A 171 -38.38 9.49 -20.73
C GLU A 171 -37.42 10.62 -21.07
N LEU A 172 -36.57 10.40 -22.07
CA LEU A 172 -35.59 11.39 -22.51
C LEU A 172 -36.16 12.29 -23.59
N THR A 173 -36.41 13.54 -23.21
CA THR A 173 -36.93 14.61 -24.12
C THR A 173 -35.82 15.56 -24.55
N SER A 174 -34.58 15.33 -24.14
CA SER A 174 -33.38 16.10 -24.51
C SER A 174 -32.16 15.21 -24.48
N SER A 175 -31.02 15.72 -24.98
CA SER A 175 -29.75 15.00 -24.88
C SER A 175 -29.39 14.72 -23.41
N TYR A 176 -29.10 13.48 -23.13
CA TYR A 176 -28.58 13.06 -21.84
C TYR A 176 -27.09 13.42 -21.74
N ASN A 177 -26.65 13.87 -20.56
CA ASN A 177 -25.28 14.26 -20.34
C ASN A 177 -24.98 14.19 -18.85
N GLU A 178 -24.23 13.20 -18.44
CA GLU A 178 -23.84 12.97 -17.01
C GLU A 178 -22.42 12.42 -16.91
N THR A 179 -21.71 12.80 -15.83
CA THR A 179 -20.43 12.24 -15.48
C THR A 179 -20.67 11.13 -14.45
N LEU A 180 -20.20 9.93 -14.76
CA LEU A 180 -20.45 8.72 -13.98
C LEU A 180 -19.13 8.08 -13.55
N PRO A 181 -19.08 7.48 -12.36
CA PRO A 181 -17.90 6.76 -11.90
C PRO A 181 -17.64 5.51 -12.74
N LEU A 182 -16.37 5.19 -12.92
CA LEU A 182 -15.95 3.96 -13.58
C LEU A 182 -16.14 2.76 -12.64
N LYS A 183 -16.57 1.64 -13.23
CA LYS A 183 -16.62 0.32 -12.60
C LYS A 183 -15.77 -0.65 -13.38
N PHE A 184 -15.02 -1.47 -12.65
CA PHE A 184 -14.17 -2.51 -13.24
C PHE A 184 -14.78 -3.87 -12.97
N LEU A 185 -14.98 -4.63 -14.03
CA LEU A 185 -15.68 -5.91 -13.96
C LEU A 185 -14.73 -7.06 -14.36
N ASP A 186 -14.95 -8.23 -13.76
CA ASP A 186 -14.33 -9.47 -14.19
C ASP A 186 -14.97 -10.04 -15.46
N VAL A 187 -14.55 -11.26 -15.86
CA VAL A 187 -15.07 -11.95 -17.04
C VAL A 187 -16.55 -12.33 -16.88
N ASP A 188 -17.02 -12.54 -15.66
CA ASP A 188 -18.37 -12.93 -15.31
C ASP A 188 -19.30 -11.71 -15.13
N GLY A 189 -18.73 -10.49 -15.15
CA GLY A 189 -19.47 -9.24 -15.00
C GLY A 189 -19.64 -8.79 -13.54
N ASN A 190 -18.93 -9.40 -12.59
CA ASN A 190 -18.93 -8.95 -11.19
C ASN A 190 -18.00 -7.76 -11.00
N GLU A 191 -18.40 -6.82 -10.15
CA GLU A 191 -17.59 -5.66 -9.82
C GLU A 191 -16.41 -6.08 -8.92
N LEU A 192 -15.20 -5.58 -9.24
CA LEU A 192 -13.97 -5.87 -8.54
C LEU A 192 -13.64 -4.76 -7.55
N ASP A 193 -13.28 -5.13 -6.32
CA ASP A 193 -12.66 -4.22 -5.34
C ASP A 193 -11.14 -4.20 -5.56
N LEU A 194 -10.62 -3.09 -6.07
CA LEU A 194 -9.24 -2.94 -6.53
C LEU A 194 -8.48 -1.94 -5.65
N LYS A 195 -7.98 -2.39 -4.52
CA LYS A 195 -7.26 -1.53 -3.55
C LYS A 195 -5.90 -1.02 -4.04
N TYR A 196 -5.24 -1.77 -4.92
CA TYR A 196 -3.86 -1.53 -5.34
C TYR A 196 -3.71 -1.19 -6.81
N VAL A 197 -4.83 -0.94 -7.48
CA VAL A 197 -4.86 -0.51 -8.88
C VAL A 197 -5.12 0.99 -8.94
N THR A 198 -4.26 1.69 -9.65
CA THR A 198 -4.44 3.11 -9.99
C THR A 198 -5.00 3.23 -11.39
N SER A 199 -5.87 4.20 -11.58
CA SER A 199 -6.56 4.48 -12.83
C SER A 199 -6.22 5.90 -13.29
N SER A 200 -5.98 6.08 -14.58
CA SER A 200 -5.67 7.40 -15.16
C SER A 200 -6.86 8.38 -15.04
N VAL A 201 -8.08 7.85 -14.97
CA VAL A 201 -9.32 8.59 -14.73
C VAL A 201 -10.24 7.76 -13.84
N THR A 202 -11.05 8.41 -13.03
CA THR A 202 -11.99 7.75 -12.09
C THR A 202 -13.45 7.87 -12.57
N GLU A 203 -13.71 8.76 -13.50
CA GLU A 203 -15.04 9.07 -14.01
C GLU A 203 -15.02 9.26 -15.52
N ALA A 204 -16.14 9.02 -16.18
CA ALA A 204 -16.32 9.34 -17.59
C ALA A 204 -17.66 10.00 -17.84
N ARG A 205 -17.68 10.92 -18.81
CA ARG A 205 -18.88 11.62 -19.25
C ARG A 205 -19.58 10.79 -20.30
N VAL A 206 -20.87 10.59 -20.11
CA VAL A 206 -21.77 9.92 -21.06
C VAL A 206 -22.67 10.97 -21.72
N THR A 207 -22.77 10.89 -23.02
CA THR A 207 -23.63 11.80 -23.80
C THR A 207 -24.46 11.01 -24.80
#